data_b0e3606fbe86e5ac26caa4c1f6dfdf6e
#
_entry.id   b0e3606fbe86e5ac26caa4c1f6dfdf6e
#
_cell.length_a   1.000
_cell.length_b   1.000
_cell.length_c   1.000
_cell.angle_alpha   90.00
_cell.angle_beta   90.00
_cell.angle_gamma   90.00
#
_symmetry.space_group_name_H-M   'P 1'
#
loop_
_entity.id
_entity.type
_entity.pdbx_description
1 polymer ?
#
loop_
_entity_poly.entity_id
_entity_poly.type
_entity_poly.pdbx_seq_one_letter_code
_entity_poly.pdbx_strand_id
1 'polypeptide(L)'
;LDMANSMKTIAKQCFPKAIQVTDRFHVQKLALEALQDIRIKHRWDAIDQENEQIKQARAKNGTFAPKEFSNGDTRKQLLARSRYLLYKSPNNWTQNQSERSKILFDQYPDIKVAFDLVQGLRNIFNTATSIQIAYTKLAHWYKDVENTGFRAFNTIANTISLNYRSILNYFINRSTNASAESFNAKIKAFRAQFRGVKNVEFFLYRLTTIFA
;
A
#
# COMPACT_ATOMS: atom_id res chain seq x y z
N LEU A 1 -3.61 -14.06 7.37
CA LEU A 1 -4.09 -14.32 6.01
C LEU A 1 -4.08 -13.03 5.20
N ASP A 2 -3.94 -13.14 3.88
CA ASP A 2 -4.38 -12.10 2.98
C ASP A 2 -5.92 -12.10 2.85
N MET A 3 -6.48 -11.17 2.07
CA MET A 3 -7.93 -11.06 1.90
C MET A 3 -8.48 -11.94 0.76
N ALA A 4 -7.67 -12.86 0.19
CA ALA A 4 -8.11 -13.75 -0.88
C ALA A 4 -9.11 -14.79 -0.38
N ASN A 5 -10.23 -14.93 -1.10
CA ASN A 5 -11.29 -15.87 -0.72
C ASN A 5 -10.81 -17.34 -0.71
N SER A 6 -9.92 -17.72 -1.63
CA SER A 6 -9.33 -19.06 -1.67
C SER A 6 -8.59 -19.42 -0.37
N MET A 7 -7.79 -18.49 0.15
CA MET A 7 -7.07 -18.69 1.40
C MET A 7 -8.00 -18.81 2.60
N LYS A 8 -9.09 -18.06 2.63
CA LYS A 8 -10.12 -18.17 3.67
C LYS A 8 -10.82 -19.52 3.62
N THR A 9 -11.16 -20.01 2.42
CA THR A 9 -11.80 -21.32 2.23
C THR A 9 -10.87 -22.43 2.71
N ILE A 10 -9.62 -22.44 2.28
CA ILE A 10 -8.61 -23.43 2.72
C ILE A 10 -8.45 -23.39 4.24
N ALA A 11 -8.28 -22.20 4.82
CA ALA A 11 -8.12 -22.06 6.26
C ALA A 11 -9.34 -22.58 7.03
N LYS A 12 -10.56 -22.33 6.54
CA LYS A 12 -11.80 -22.85 7.15
C LYS A 12 -11.92 -24.36 7.06
N GLN A 13 -11.49 -24.96 5.94
CA GLN A 13 -11.55 -26.42 5.73
C GLN A 13 -10.48 -27.14 6.54
N CYS A 14 -9.24 -26.66 6.48
CA CYS A 14 -8.10 -27.34 7.13
C CYS A 14 -8.01 -27.05 8.64
N PHE A 15 -8.48 -25.87 9.07
CA PHE A 15 -8.37 -25.40 10.46
C PHE A 15 -9.69 -24.78 10.96
N PRO A 16 -10.77 -25.59 11.09
CA PRO A 16 -12.13 -25.09 11.36
C PRO A 16 -12.26 -24.34 12.70
N LYS A 17 -11.39 -24.63 13.67
CA LYS A 17 -11.38 -23.98 14.99
C LYS A 17 -10.46 -22.74 15.06
N ALA A 18 -9.71 -22.46 14.01
CA ALA A 18 -8.76 -21.33 13.99
C ALA A 18 -9.47 -20.00 13.76
N ILE A 19 -9.08 -19.00 14.54
CA ILE A 19 -9.52 -17.62 14.34
C ILE A 19 -8.76 -17.05 13.13
N GLN A 20 -9.50 -16.68 12.08
CA GLN A 20 -8.90 -16.05 10.91
C GLN A 20 -8.56 -14.60 11.20
N VAL A 21 -7.30 -14.23 11.01
CA VAL A 21 -6.78 -12.87 11.18
C VAL A 21 -6.24 -12.37 9.84
N THR A 22 -6.73 -11.21 9.40
CA THR A 22 -6.13 -10.51 8.25
C THR A 22 -4.94 -9.70 8.72
N ASP A 23 -3.78 -9.89 8.10
CA ASP A 23 -2.58 -9.13 8.42
C ASP A 23 -2.76 -7.66 8.03
N ARG A 24 -2.41 -6.78 8.97
CA ARG A 24 -2.46 -5.33 8.80
C ARG A 24 -1.67 -4.84 7.59
N PHE A 25 -0.59 -5.53 7.23
CA PHE A 25 0.24 -5.19 6.08
C PHE A 25 -0.57 -5.19 4.78
N HIS A 26 -1.41 -6.20 4.56
CA HIS A 26 -2.24 -6.28 3.36
C HIS A 26 -3.28 -5.17 3.29
N VAL A 27 -3.86 -4.80 4.43
CA VAL A 27 -4.83 -3.69 4.51
C VAL A 27 -4.14 -2.34 4.21
N GLN A 28 -2.99 -2.10 4.84
CA GLN A 28 -2.23 -0.87 4.62
C GLN A 28 -1.66 -0.77 3.20
N LYS A 29 -1.27 -1.89 2.61
CA LYS A 29 -0.79 -1.97 1.23
C LYS A 29 -1.83 -1.46 0.23
N LEU A 30 -3.09 -1.86 0.36
CA LEU A 30 -4.16 -1.37 -0.52
C LEU A 30 -4.27 0.16 -0.49
N ALA A 31 -4.28 0.75 0.70
CA ALA A 31 -4.36 2.20 0.84
C ALA A 31 -3.14 2.93 0.26
N LEU A 32 -1.95 2.35 0.43
CA LEU A 32 -0.72 2.87 -0.17
C LEU A 32 -0.74 2.77 -1.70
N GLU A 33 -1.26 1.69 -2.27
CA GLU A 33 -1.42 1.52 -3.72
C GLU A 33 -2.35 2.59 -4.29
N ALA A 34 -3.51 2.83 -3.67
CA ALA A 34 -4.44 3.88 -4.10
C ALA A 34 -3.81 5.29 -4.04
N LEU A 35 -3.04 5.59 -3.01
CA LEU A 35 -2.27 6.84 -2.93
C LEU A 35 -1.26 6.95 -4.07
N GLN A 36 -0.55 5.85 -4.38
CA GLN A 36 0.40 5.83 -5.49
C GLN A 36 -0.28 6.00 -6.86
N ASP A 37 -1.48 5.47 -7.05
CA ASP A 37 -2.24 5.64 -8.28
C ASP A 37 -2.58 7.12 -8.53
N ILE A 38 -3.02 7.85 -7.50
CA ILE A 38 -3.26 9.30 -7.58
C ILE A 38 -1.97 10.03 -7.98
N ARG A 39 -0.84 9.75 -7.28
CA ARG A 39 0.45 10.34 -7.62
C ARG A 39 0.91 10.01 -9.05
N ILE A 40 0.72 8.76 -9.49
CA ILE A 40 1.10 8.30 -10.83
C ILE A 40 0.28 9.02 -11.89
N LYS A 41 -1.02 9.22 -11.67
CA LYS A 41 -1.87 9.99 -12.58
C LYS A 41 -1.30 11.41 -12.78
N HIS A 42 -1.05 12.14 -11.70
CA HIS A 42 -0.45 13.46 -11.79
C HIS A 42 0.92 13.45 -12.47
N ARG A 43 1.70 12.39 -12.28
CA ARG A 43 3.00 12.25 -12.95
C ARG A 43 2.85 12.10 -14.47
N TRP A 44 1.88 11.34 -14.94
CA TRP A 44 1.60 11.21 -16.36
C TRP A 44 1.11 12.53 -16.95
N ASP A 45 0.19 13.21 -16.28
CA ASP A 45 -0.28 14.53 -16.68
C ASP A 45 0.88 15.54 -16.78
N ALA A 46 1.82 15.50 -15.85
CA ALA A 46 3.01 16.36 -15.87
C ALA A 46 3.97 16.03 -17.02
N ILE A 47 4.12 14.75 -17.37
CA ILE A 47 4.94 14.31 -18.52
C ILE A 47 4.31 14.75 -19.82
N ASP A 48 3.00 14.59 -19.97
CA ASP A 48 2.27 14.95 -21.20
C ASP A 48 2.30 16.46 -21.42
N GLN A 49 2.09 17.25 -20.35
CA GLN A 49 2.23 18.70 -20.40
C GLN A 49 3.65 19.15 -20.80
N GLU A 50 4.69 18.53 -20.22
CA GLU A 50 6.08 18.84 -20.56
C GLU A 50 6.38 18.51 -22.02
N ASN A 51 5.93 17.35 -22.51
CA ASN A 51 6.10 16.94 -23.89
C ASN A 51 5.45 17.92 -24.87
N GLU A 52 4.26 18.39 -24.54
CA GLU A 52 3.55 19.38 -25.37
C GLU A 52 4.29 20.74 -25.37
N GLN A 53 4.77 21.20 -24.23
CA GLN A 53 5.57 22.44 -24.13
C GLN A 53 6.86 22.33 -24.92
N ILE A 54 7.52 21.18 -24.94
CA ILE A 54 8.73 20.92 -25.75
C ILE A 54 8.40 21.03 -27.24
N LYS A 55 7.28 20.41 -27.68
CA LYS A 55 6.84 20.51 -29.10
C LYS A 55 6.57 21.95 -29.51
N GLN A 56 5.87 22.71 -28.67
CA GLN A 56 5.55 24.10 -28.93
C GLN A 56 6.79 24.99 -28.96
N ALA A 57 7.77 24.76 -28.08
CA ALA A 57 9.04 25.47 -28.10
C ALA A 57 9.84 25.21 -29.38
N ARG A 58 9.90 23.94 -29.80
CA ARG A 58 10.56 23.54 -31.07
C ARG A 58 9.92 24.17 -32.30
N ALA A 59 8.59 24.20 -32.35
CA ALA A 59 7.83 24.82 -33.44
C ALA A 59 8.12 26.31 -33.58
N LYS A 60 8.55 26.97 -32.50
CA LYS A 60 8.93 28.39 -32.43
C LYS A 60 10.46 28.61 -32.52
N ASN A 61 11.24 27.59 -32.94
CA ASN A 61 12.70 27.59 -32.97
C ASN A 61 13.35 27.98 -31.59
N GLY A 62 12.64 27.71 -30.49
CA GLY A 62 13.08 27.96 -29.14
C GLY A 62 13.53 26.70 -28.38
N THR A 63 14.14 26.91 -27.21
CA THR A 63 14.48 25.83 -26.28
C THR A 63 13.53 25.84 -25.11
N PHE A 64 13.09 24.64 -24.68
CA PHE A 64 12.27 24.47 -23.47
C PHE A 64 13.16 24.35 -22.24
N ALA A 65 12.89 25.15 -21.21
CA ALA A 65 13.47 25.01 -19.88
C ALA A 65 12.35 24.75 -18.86
N PRO A 66 12.36 23.61 -18.15
CA PRO A 66 11.33 23.30 -17.17
C PRO A 66 11.45 24.26 -15.96
N LYS A 67 10.31 24.68 -15.44
CA LYS A 67 10.26 25.47 -14.20
C LYS A 67 10.62 24.58 -13.01
N GLU A 68 11.53 25.05 -12.17
CA GLU A 68 11.94 24.38 -10.94
C GLU A 68 11.24 24.99 -9.72
N PHE A 69 10.97 24.15 -8.71
CA PHE A 69 10.53 24.54 -7.37
C PHE A 69 11.73 24.98 -6.53
N SER A 70 11.45 25.52 -5.34
CA SER A 70 12.48 26.01 -4.40
C SER A 70 13.53 24.97 -3.99
N ASN A 71 13.21 23.68 -4.11
CA ASN A 71 14.12 22.56 -3.82
C ASN A 71 14.87 22.04 -5.06
N GLY A 72 14.79 22.72 -6.21
CA GLY A 72 15.43 22.34 -7.47
C GLY A 72 14.74 21.18 -8.22
N ASP A 73 13.59 20.69 -7.76
CA ASP A 73 12.82 19.68 -8.49
C ASP A 73 11.94 20.36 -9.55
N THR A 74 11.92 19.83 -10.77
CA THR A 74 10.83 20.11 -11.72
C THR A 74 9.56 19.38 -11.31
N ARG A 75 8.38 19.76 -11.87
CA ARG A 75 7.11 19.10 -11.58
C ARG A 75 7.18 17.57 -11.73
N LYS A 76 7.76 17.09 -12.82
CA LYS A 76 7.96 15.66 -13.09
C LYS A 76 8.89 14.99 -12.07
N GLN A 77 9.97 15.68 -11.68
CA GLN A 77 10.91 15.17 -10.68
C GLN A 77 10.31 15.17 -9.27
N LEU A 78 9.56 16.20 -8.88
CA LEU A 78 8.84 16.26 -7.62
C LEU A 78 7.95 15.02 -7.44
N LEU A 79 7.10 14.73 -8.44
CA LEU A 79 6.19 13.59 -8.42
C LEU A 79 6.93 12.23 -8.45
N ALA A 80 8.04 12.12 -9.20
CA ALA A 80 8.85 10.90 -9.23
C ALA A 80 9.54 10.62 -7.89
N ARG A 81 10.23 11.64 -7.35
CA ARG A 81 11.03 11.54 -6.11
C ARG A 81 10.18 11.45 -4.85
N SER A 82 8.89 11.84 -4.93
CA SER A 82 7.94 11.72 -3.81
C SER A 82 7.46 10.31 -3.55
N ARG A 83 7.70 9.34 -4.44
CA ARG A 83 7.24 7.96 -4.29
C ARG A 83 7.54 7.38 -2.90
N TYR A 84 8.79 7.43 -2.48
CA TYR A 84 9.22 6.76 -1.25
C TYR A 84 8.85 7.52 0.03
N LEU A 85 8.75 8.85 0.00
CA LEU A 85 8.32 9.60 1.16
C LEU A 85 6.84 9.31 1.50
N LEU A 86 6.00 9.07 0.50
CA LEU A 86 4.59 8.74 0.68
C LEU A 86 4.35 7.36 1.32
N TYR A 87 5.31 6.44 1.26
CA TYR A 87 5.26 5.17 2.00
C TYR A 87 5.57 5.32 3.49
N LYS A 88 6.24 6.40 3.90
CA LYS A 88 6.69 6.61 5.27
C LYS A 88 5.68 7.40 6.09
N SER A 89 5.76 7.27 7.41
CA SER A 89 5.16 8.25 8.31
C SER A 89 6.01 9.52 8.34
N PRO A 90 5.40 10.70 8.55
CA PRO A 90 6.13 11.99 8.58
C PRO A 90 7.32 12.00 9.54
N ASN A 91 7.21 11.34 10.70
CA ASN A 91 8.27 11.24 11.70
C ASN A 91 9.52 10.50 11.19
N ASN A 92 9.41 9.75 10.10
CA ASN A 92 10.50 8.97 9.50
C ASN A 92 11.05 9.64 8.22
N TRP A 93 10.65 10.87 7.94
CA TRP A 93 11.19 11.62 6.81
C TRP A 93 12.56 12.23 7.15
N THR A 94 13.44 12.23 6.16
CA THR A 94 14.63 13.07 6.20
C THR A 94 14.22 14.53 6.00
N GLN A 95 15.11 15.49 6.31
CA GLN A 95 14.85 16.91 6.08
C GLN A 95 14.44 17.17 4.62
N ASN A 96 15.20 16.65 3.65
CA ASN A 96 14.87 16.80 2.22
C ASN A 96 13.51 16.19 1.85
N GLN A 97 13.10 15.09 2.50
CA GLN A 97 11.78 14.50 2.28
C GLN A 97 10.68 15.39 2.87
N SER A 98 10.91 15.99 4.03
CA SER A 98 9.98 16.93 4.66
C SER A 98 9.78 18.19 3.81
N GLU A 99 10.87 18.78 3.30
CA GLU A 99 10.81 19.94 2.40
C GLU A 99 10.05 19.60 1.10
N ARG A 100 10.39 18.48 0.48
CA ARG A 100 9.70 17.99 -0.72
C ARG A 100 8.22 17.72 -0.48
N SER A 101 7.84 17.18 0.68
CA SER A 101 6.45 16.92 1.01
C SER A 101 5.62 18.19 1.13
N LYS A 102 6.19 19.28 1.66
CA LYS A 102 5.50 20.59 1.73
C LYS A 102 5.17 21.11 0.33
N ILE A 103 6.15 21.09 -0.57
CA ILE A 103 5.94 21.51 -1.97
C ILE A 103 4.92 20.59 -2.65
N LEU A 104 5.04 19.27 -2.47
CA LEU A 104 4.13 18.30 -3.06
C LEU A 104 2.69 18.55 -2.64
N PHE A 105 2.45 18.73 -1.35
CA PHE A 105 1.10 18.88 -0.79
C PHE A 105 0.48 20.25 -1.09
N ASP A 106 1.31 21.29 -1.26
CA ASP A 106 0.88 22.59 -1.75
C ASP A 106 0.42 22.53 -3.21
N GLN A 107 1.19 21.85 -4.05
CA GLN A 107 0.91 21.72 -5.48
C GLN A 107 -0.18 20.69 -5.81
N TYR A 108 -0.38 19.68 -4.96
CA TYR A 108 -1.30 18.56 -5.15
C TYR A 108 -2.07 18.27 -3.85
N PRO A 109 -3.08 19.09 -3.52
CA PRO A 109 -3.85 18.91 -2.29
C PRO A 109 -4.58 17.57 -2.20
N ASP A 110 -4.97 16.97 -3.33
CA ASP A 110 -5.56 15.64 -3.40
C ASP A 110 -4.59 14.52 -2.98
N ILE A 111 -3.30 14.65 -3.31
CA ILE A 111 -2.26 13.74 -2.79
C ILE A 111 -2.15 13.89 -1.26
N LYS A 112 -2.26 15.12 -0.73
CA LYS A 112 -2.26 15.35 0.73
C LYS A 112 -3.43 14.66 1.41
N VAL A 113 -4.64 14.84 0.89
CA VAL A 113 -5.85 14.21 1.42
C VAL A 113 -5.72 12.68 1.37
N ALA A 114 -5.29 12.11 0.25
CA ALA A 114 -5.06 10.68 0.13
C ALA A 114 -3.97 10.17 1.09
N PHE A 115 -2.90 10.94 1.30
CA PHE A 115 -1.87 10.62 2.28
C PHE A 115 -2.42 10.62 3.71
N ASP A 116 -3.26 11.58 4.06
CA ASP A 116 -3.89 11.64 5.39
C ASP A 116 -4.80 10.44 5.64
N LEU A 117 -5.55 9.98 4.64
CA LEU A 117 -6.35 8.75 4.73
C LEU A 117 -5.46 7.51 5.01
N VAL A 118 -4.31 7.41 4.33
CA VAL A 118 -3.33 6.33 4.57
C VAL A 118 -2.76 6.41 5.98
N GLN A 119 -2.38 7.61 6.44
CA GLN A 119 -1.86 7.78 7.80
C GLN A 119 -2.95 7.53 8.86
N GLY A 120 -4.19 7.93 8.61
CA GLY A 120 -5.34 7.64 9.47
C GLY A 120 -5.54 6.13 9.64
N LEU A 121 -5.55 5.37 8.54
CA LEU A 121 -5.66 3.91 8.60
C LEU A 121 -4.48 3.28 9.35
N ARG A 122 -3.24 3.72 9.09
CA ARG A 122 -2.04 3.28 9.82
C ARG A 122 -2.15 3.56 11.32
N ASN A 123 -2.64 4.74 11.68
CA ASN A 123 -2.80 5.13 13.07
C ASN A 123 -3.80 4.25 13.81
N ILE A 124 -4.90 3.82 13.15
CA ILE A 124 -5.85 2.88 13.74
C ILE A 124 -5.14 1.60 14.19
N PHE A 125 -4.35 0.99 13.28
CA PHE A 125 -3.61 -0.23 13.60
C PHE A 125 -2.54 -0.06 14.68
N ASN A 126 -1.94 1.13 14.78
CA ASN A 126 -0.90 1.40 15.75
C ASN A 126 -1.46 1.71 17.15
N THR A 127 -2.61 2.40 17.23
CA THR A 127 -3.08 2.99 18.51
C THR A 127 -4.32 2.34 19.08
N ALA A 128 -5.10 1.58 18.30
CA ALA A 128 -6.27 0.90 18.87
C ALA A 128 -5.84 -0.24 19.80
N THR A 129 -6.34 -0.22 21.03
CA THR A 129 -6.00 -1.18 22.09
C THR A 129 -7.02 -2.29 22.25
N SER A 130 -8.19 -2.16 21.62
CA SER A 130 -9.25 -3.16 21.62
C SER A 130 -10.02 -3.19 20.31
N ILE A 131 -10.78 -4.25 20.09
CA ILE A 131 -11.66 -4.41 18.93
C ILE A 131 -12.67 -3.26 18.85
N GLN A 132 -13.27 -2.87 19.97
CA GLN A 132 -14.29 -1.81 20.03
C GLN A 132 -13.71 -0.47 19.58
N ILE A 133 -12.53 -0.12 20.10
CA ILE A 133 -11.83 1.11 19.70
C ILE A 133 -11.46 1.08 18.23
N ALA A 134 -10.96 -0.05 17.74
CA ALA A 134 -10.62 -0.22 16.33
C ALA A 134 -11.86 -0.09 15.44
N TYR A 135 -12.97 -0.69 15.82
CA TYR A 135 -14.24 -0.62 15.09
C TYR A 135 -14.73 0.83 14.97
N THR A 136 -14.76 1.57 16.10
CA THR A 136 -15.17 3.00 16.11
C THR A 136 -14.25 3.85 15.23
N LYS A 137 -12.93 3.67 15.37
CA LYS A 137 -11.96 4.41 14.55
C LYS A 137 -12.08 4.09 13.05
N LEU A 138 -12.36 2.83 12.69
CA LEU A 138 -12.63 2.44 11.30
C LEU A 138 -13.92 3.07 10.77
N ALA A 139 -14.97 3.17 11.59
CA ALA A 139 -16.20 3.85 11.19
C ALA A 139 -15.98 5.33 10.87
N HIS A 140 -15.17 6.03 11.68
CA HIS A 140 -14.76 7.40 11.36
C HIS A 140 -13.94 7.48 10.06
N TRP A 141 -12.97 6.57 9.90
CA TRP A 141 -12.16 6.52 8.68
C TRP A 141 -13.01 6.26 7.42
N TYR A 142 -14.05 5.42 7.50
CA TYR A 142 -14.98 5.23 6.37
C TYR A 142 -15.69 6.52 5.99
N LYS A 143 -16.15 7.30 6.99
CA LYS A 143 -16.77 8.60 6.74
C LYS A 143 -15.80 9.58 6.11
N ASP A 144 -14.53 9.59 6.56
CA ASP A 144 -13.50 10.42 5.95
C ASP A 144 -13.26 10.03 4.49
N VAL A 145 -13.19 8.73 4.17
CA VAL A 145 -13.07 8.24 2.79
C VAL A 145 -14.27 8.68 1.93
N GLU A 146 -15.48 8.52 2.42
CA GLU A 146 -16.71 8.89 1.71
C GLU A 146 -16.72 10.39 1.37
N ASN A 147 -16.32 11.24 2.30
CA ASN A 147 -16.24 12.68 2.12
C ASN A 147 -15.25 13.13 1.05
N THR A 148 -14.23 12.33 0.73
CA THR A 148 -13.23 12.67 -0.30
C THR A 148 -13.68 12.39 -1.72
N GLY A 149 -14.64 11.47 -1.91
CA GLY A 149 -15.08 11.03 -3.23
C GLY A 149 -14.04 10.24 -4.03
N PHE A 150 -12.90 9.85 -3.45
CA PHE A 150 -11.86 9.08 -4.15
C PHE A 150 -12.34 7.66 -4.43
N ARG A 151 -12.61 7.34 -5.71
CA ARG A 151 -13.11 6.02 -6.14
C ARG A 151 -12.20 4.86 -5.65
N ALA A 152 -10.87 5.02 -5.72
CA ALA A 152 -9.92 4.01 -5.28
C ALA A 152 -10.07 3.74 -3.77
N PHE A 153 -10.18 4.77 -2.95
CA PHE A 153 -10.36 4.63 -1.50
C PHE A 153 -11.75 4.08 -1.14
N ASN A 154 -12.80 4.42 -1.88
CA ASN A 154 -14.12 3.80 -1.71
C ASN A 154 -14.07 2.28 -1.96
N THR A 155 -13.34 1.84 -2.98
CA THR A 155 -13.12 0.41 -3.25
C THR A 155 -12.41 -0.28 -2.09
N ILE A 156 -11.42 0.39 -1.49
CA ILE A 156 -10.69 -0.13 -0.32
C ILE A 156 -11.60 -0.19 0.91
N ALA A 157 -12.37 0.86 1.17
CA ALA A 157 -13.33 0.90 2.27
C ALA A 157 -14.33 -0.28 2.16
N ASN A 158 -14.84 -0.53 0.98
CA ASN A 158 -15.71 -1.69 0.72
C ASN A 158 -14.97 -3.02 0.97
N THR A 159 -13.73 -3.15 0.51
CA THR A 159 -12.92 -4.36 0.74
C THR A 159 -12.68 -4.60 2.24
N ILE A 160 -12.35 -3.54 2.99
CA ILE A 160 -12.17 -3.62 4.45
C ILE A 160 -13.51 -3.97 5.12
N SER A 161 -14.62 -3.37 4.69
CA SER A 161 -15.95 -3.65 5.22
C SER A 161 -16.37 -5.12 5.01
N LEU A 162 -16.11 -5.69 3.83
CA LEU A 162 -16.39 -7.10 3.55
C LEU A 162 -15.53 -8.07 4.38
N ASN A 163 -14.38 -7.61 4.85
CA ASN A 163 -13.41 -8.41 5.61
C ASN A 163 -13.29 -7.98 7.08
N TYR A 164 -14.19 -7.12 7.57
CA TYR A 164 -14.05 -6.43 8.86
C TYR A 164 -13.80 -7.38 10.03
N ARG A 165 -14.45 -8.53 10.08
CA ARG A 165 -14.31 -9.51 11.18
C ARG A 165 -12.87 -10.01 11.28
N SER A 166 -12.30 -10.49 10.18
CA SER A 166 -10.91 -10.99 10.17
C SER A 166 -9.88 -9.87 10.37
N ILE A 167 -10.20 -8.65 9.97
CA ILE A 167 -9.36 -7.47 10.21
C ILE A 167 -9.41 -7.07 11.69
N LEU A 168 -10.60 -7.04 12.30
CA LEU A 168 -10.75 -6.73 13.73
C LEU A 168 -10.14 -7.78 14.64
N ASN A 169 -10.10 -9.05 14.23
CA ASN A 169 -9.43 -10.12 14.98
C ASN A 169 -7.92 -9.84 15.18
N TYR A 170 -7.30 -9.01 14.33
CA TYR A 170 -5.93 -8.54 14.57
C TYR A 170 -5.76 -7.87 15.94
N PHE A 171 -6.77 -7.16 16.44
CA PHE A 171 -6.69 -6.42 17.70
C PHE A 171 -6.86 -7.28 18.95
N ILE A 172 -7.11 -8.60 18.81
CA ILE A 172 -7.13 -9.54 19.94
C ILE A 172 -5.72 -9.73 20.50
N ASN A 173 -4.77 -10.09 19.64
CA ASN A 173 -3.40 -10.42 20.03
C ASN A 173 -2.33 -9.87 19.07
N ARG A 174 -2.71 -9.03 18.11
CA ARG A 174 -1.84 -8.41 17.10
C ARG A 174 -1.03 -9.42 16.27
N SER A 175 -1.61 -10.59 15.99
CA SER A 175 -0.98 -11.64 15.18
C SER A 175 -0.63 -11.14 13.78
N THR A 176 0.56 -11.48 13.32
CA THR A 176 1.07 -11.16 11.98
C THR A 176 1.33 -12.42 11.17
N ASN A 177 1.49 -12.29 9.86
CA ASN A 177 1.87 -13.39 8.96
C ASN A 177 3.38 -13.70 8.93
N ALA A 178 4.17 -13.07 9.80
CA ALA A 178 5.63 -13.15 9.75
C ALA A 178 6.16 -14.60 9.74
N SER A 179 5.58 -15.49 10.55
CA SER A 179 5.96 -16.90 10.58
C SER A 179 5.62 -17.62 9.26
N ALA A 180 4.44 -17.36 8.70
CA ALA A 180 4.01 -17.93 7.42
C ALA A 180 4.87 -17.40 6.26
N GLU A 181 5.22 -16.12 6.27
CA GLU A 181 6.12 -15.52 5.26
C GLU A 181 7.52 -16.10 5.34
N SER A 182 8.07 -16.30 6.56
CA SER A 182 9.34 -16.96 6.78
C SER A 182 9.33 -18.40 6.26
N PHE A 183 8.26 -19.15 6.54
CA PHE A 183 8.10 -20.51 6.04
C PHE A 183 7.96 -20.54 4.51
N ASN A 184 7.18 -19.66 3.93
CA ASN A 184 7.06 -19.53 2.47
C ASN A 184 8.39 -19.17 1.79
N ALA A 185 9.23 -18.36 2.44
CA ALA A 185 10.57 -18.07 1.94
C ALA A 185 11.46 -19.33 1.91
N LYS A 186 11.39 -20.19 2.95
CA LYS A 186 12.07 -21.49 2.97
C LYS A 186 11.58 -22.41 1.85
N ILE A 187 10.25 -22.48 1.63
CA ILE A 187 9.67 -23.26 0.52
C ILE A 187 10.18 -22.76 -0.83
N LYS A 188 10.20 -21.45 -1.05
CA LYS A 188 10.72 -20.85 -2.28
C LYS A 188 12.19 -21.16 -2.50
N ALA A 189 13.02 -21.04 -1.47
CA ALA A 189 14.44 -21.38 -1.52
C ALA A 189 14.65 -22.86 -1.84
N PHE A 190 13.92 -23.74 -1.19
CA PHE A 190 13.96 -25.19 -1.45
C PHE A 190 13.55 -25.51 -2.90
N ARG A 191 12.43 -24.92 -3.38
CA ARG A 191 11.97 -25.09 -4.77
C ARG A 191 13.01 -24.63 -5.79
N ALA A 192 13.74 -23.55 -5.52
CA ALA A 192 14.74 -23.01 -6.42
C ALA A 192 15.91 -23.99 -6.62
N GLN A 193 16.30 -24.78 -5.60
CA GLN A 193 17.35 -25.80 -5.69
C GLN A 193 17.01 -26.89 -6.71
N PHE A 194 15.72 -27.19 -6.91
CA PHE A 194 15.26 -28.23 -7.84
C PHE A 194 15.00 -27.69 -9.27
N ARG A 195 15.28 -26.43 -9.55
CA ARG A 195 15.00 -25.78 -10.85
C ARG A 195 13.56 -25.99 -11.34
N GLY A 196 12.63 -26.11 -10.41
CA GLY A 196 11.21 -26.38 -10.64
C GLY A 196 10.74 -27.69 -10.00
N VAL A 197 9.44 -27.93 -10.05
CA VAL A 197 8.82 -29.12 -9.44
C VAL A 197 8.16 -29.92 -10.56
N LYS A 198 8.74 -31.08 -10.92
CA LYS A 198 8.14 -32.00 -11.88
C LYS A 198 7.11 -32.93 -11.23
N ASN A 199 7.38 -33.39 -10.01
CA ASN A 199 6.49 -34.24 -9.22
C ASN A 199 6.13 -33.52 -7.93
N VAL A 200 4.87 -33.10 -7.82
CA VAL A 200 4.35 -32.33 -6.68
C VAL A 200 4.32 -33.18 -5.40
N GLU A 201 3.92 -34.45 -5.48
CA GLU A 201 3.82 -35.34 -4.32
C GLU A 201 5.20 -35.59 -3.70
N PHE A 202 6.18 -35.91 -4.53
CA PHE A 202 7.55 -36.08 -4.08
C PHE A 202 8.12 -34.79 -3.47
N PHE A 203 7.83 -33.65 -4.08
CA PHE A 203 8.25 -32.35 -3.54
C PHE A 203 7.63 -32.08 -2.16
N LEU A 204 6.33 -32.33 -2.00
CA LEU A 204 5.62 -32.17 -0.72
C LEU A 204 6.15 -33.15 0.34
N TYR A 205 6.41 -34.41 -0.03
CA TYR A 205 7.02 -35.38 0.86
C TYR A 205 8.39 -34.88 1.37
N ARG A 206 9.25 -34.44 0.48
CA ARG A 206 10.57 -33.89 0.85
C ARG A 206 10.43 -32.64 1.73
N LEU A 207 9.51 -31.76 1.40
CA LEU A 207 9.25 -30.55 2.16
C LEU A 207 8.82 -30.86 3.60
N THR A 208 7.89 -31.78 3.78
CA THR A 208 7.42 -32.20 5.12
C THR A 208 8.53 -32.91 5.90
N THR A 209 9.37 -33.71 5.26
CA THR A 209 10.50 -34.40 5.91
C THR A 209 11.59 -33.41 6.42
N ILE A 210 11.76 -32.28 5.71
CA ILE A 210 12.84 -31.31 6.05
C ILE A 210 12.35 -30.23 7.04
N PHE A 211 11.07 -29.85 6.98
CA PHE A 211 10.55 -28.70 7.70
C PHE A 211 9.41 -29.01 8.68
N ALA A 212 9.05 -30.30 8.87
CA ALA A 212 8.04 -30.72 9.86
C ALA A 212 8.63 -30.76 11.29
#